data_8971fca1bd0f9caad5b2b5284c3895eb
#
_entry.id   8971fca1bd0f9caad5b2b5284c3895eb
#
_cell.length_a   1.000
_cell.length_b   1.000
_cell.length_c   1.000
_cell.angle_alpha   90.00
_cell.angle_beta   90.00
_cell.angle_gamma   90.00
#
_symmetry.space_group_name_H-M   'P 1'
#
loop_
_entity.id
_entity.type
_entity.pdbx_description
1 polymer ?
#
loop_
_entity_poly.entity_id
_entity_poly.type
_entity_poly.pdbx_seq_one_letter_code
_entity_poly.pdbx_strand_id
1 'polypeptide(L)'
;ASVVTGGALNESVGADKGIPPNHPQLTKFSKVSDIVMDKCMACHSRNYDLPFYAKIPGIKEIIEKDFNDGLRAMDLNLELVEAAKDKPIGEATLAKMEWVIVNETMPPAKFTAVHWGSRVSSEDRAAILDWVKASRAAHYATGLAAPRHADEPLQPLPDALPVNAAKVALGEKLFVDKRLSGDNTVACVTCHDFSKAGTDNKRFAEGIRGQFGDINAPTMFNAAFNTKQFWNGRA
;
A
#
# COMPACT_ATOMS: atom_id res chain seq x y z
N ALA A 1 9.20 13.92 20.37
CA ALA A 1 8.88 13.33 19.10
C ALA A 1 9.64 14.12 18.03
N SER A 2 10.69 13.52 17.48
CA SER A 2 11.49 14.16 16.44
C SER A 2 10.70 14.11 15.15
N VAL A 3 10.37 15.25 14.59
CA VAL A 3 9.95 15.34 13.19
C VAL A 3 11.11 14.80 12.36
N VAL A 4 10.92 13.66 11.74
CA VAL A 4 11.90 13.15 10.78
C VAL A 4 11.80 14.05 9.56
N THR A 5 12.72 14.98 9.43
CA THR A 5 12.83 15.84 8.24
C THR A 5 13.25 14.99 7.05
N GLY A 6 12.85 15.35 5.83
CA GLY A 6 13.26 14.67 4.60
C GLY A 6 14.78 14.43 4.52
N GLY A 7 15.57 15.36 5.08
CA GLY A 7 17.01 15.20 5.21
C GLY A 7 17.45 14.02 6.07
N ALA A 8 16.79 13.78 7.21
CA ALA A 8 17.13 12.64 8.09
C ALA A 8 16.82 11.28 7.45
N LEU A 9 15.72 11.18 6.66
CA LEU A 9 15.43 9.98 5.88
C LEU A 9 16.48 9.74 4.79
N ASN A 10 16.93 10.82 4.14
CA ASN A 10 17.94 10.76 3.08
C ASN A 10 19.32 10.35 3.64
N GLU A 11 19.71 10.88 4.80
CA GLU A 11 20.97 10.51 5.47
C GLU A 11 20.95 9.03 5.92
N SER A 12 19.82 8.53 6.44
CA SER A 12 19.71 7.14 6.87
C SER A 12 19.74 6.14 5.70
N VAL A 13 19.20 6.51 4.54
CA VAL A 13 19.21 5.69 3.32
C VAL A 13 20.63 5.65 2.72
N GLY A 14 21.37 6.76 2.76
CA GLY A 14 22.72 6.83 2.22
C GLY A 14 23.79 6.12 3.06
N ALA A 15 23.63 6.13 4.39
CA ALA A 15 24.65 5.63 5.31
C ALA A 15 24.65 4.08 5.46
N ASP A 16 23.51 3.43 5.24
CA ASP A 16 23.34 2.03 5.66
C ASP A 16 23.64 0.99 4.55
N LYS A 17 23.90 1.39 3.29
CA LYS A 17 23.90 0.43 2.17
C LYS A 17 25.00 0.55 1.14
N GLY A 18 26.00 1.39 1.34
CA GLY A 18 27.06 1.58 0.35
C GLY A 18 26.57 2.10 -1.01
N ILE A 19 25.35 2.66 -1.07
CA ILE A 19 24.84 3.33 -2.26
C ILE A 19 25.54 4.69 -2.36
N PRO A 20 26.13 5.02 -3.51
CA PRO A 20 26.79 6.32 -3.68
C PRO A 20 25.81 7.45 -3.39
N PRO A 21 26.21 8.52 -2.69
CA PRO A 21 25.34 9.66 -2.35
C PRO A 21 24.72 10.37 -3.56
N ASN A 22 25.23 10.13 -4.76
CA ASN A 22 24.75 10.69 -6.03
C ASN A 22 23.97 9.68 -6.87
N HIS A 23 23.48 8.56 -6.32
CA HIS A 23 22.72 7.60 -7.10
C HIS A 23 21.38 8.22 -7.58
N PRO A 24 21.01 8.11 -8.87
CA PRO A 24 19.82 8.77 -9.44
C PRO A 24 18.52 8.43 -8.72
N GLN A 25 18.40 7.21 -8.18
CA GLN A 25 17.22 6.78 -7.40
C GLN A 25 17.13 7.49 -6.05
N LEU A 26 18.26 7.71 -5.36
CA LEU A 26 18.30 8.47 -4.09
C LEU A 26 17.89 9.92 -4.30
N THR A 27 18.38 10.55 -5.37
CA THR A 27 18.02 11.95 -5.68
C THR A 27 16.55 12.09 -5.99
N LYS A 28 15.98 11.18 -6.78
CA LYS A 28 14.54 11.16 -7.10
C LYS A 28 13.69 10.90 -5.85
N PHE A 29 14.10 9.96 -4.99
CA PHE A 29 13.40 9.66 -3.74
C PHE A 29 13.44 10.84 -2.76
N SER A 30 14.60 11.49 -2.61
CA SER A 30 14.74 12.68 -1.76
C SER A 30 13.78 13.79 -2.16
N LYS A 31 13.69 14.13 -3.45
CA LYS A 31 12.76 15.15 -3.93
C LYS A 31 11.30 14.80 -3.63
N VAL A 32 10.88 13.55 -3.88
CA VAL A 32 9.51 13.11 -3.62
C VAL A 32 9.23 13.05 -2.12
N SER A 33 10.18 12.60 -1.31
CA SER A 33 10.07 12.60 0.14
C SER A 33 9.81 14.03 0.66
N ASP A 34 10.56 15.01 0.19
CA ASP A 34 10.38 16.40 0.58
C ASP A 34 9.01 16.95 0.20
N ILE A 35 8.54 16.64 -1.03
CA ILE A 35 7.19 17.03 -1.48
C ILE A 35 6.11 16.39 -0.60
N VAL A 36 6.22 15.09 -0.32
CA VAL A 36 5.26 14.37 0.50
C VAL A 36 5.26 14.88 1.94
N MET A 37 6.44 15.13 2.51
CA MET A 37 6.58 15.71 3.86
C MET A 37 5.91 17.08 3.96
N ASP A 38 6.10 17.94 2.97
CA ASP A 38 5.56 19.31 2.96
C ASP A 38 4.04 19.34 2.69
N LYS A 39 3.54 18.50 1.79
CA LYS A 39 2.19 18.66 1.23
C LYS A 39 1.17 17.59 1.65
N CYS A 40 1.61 16.46 2.18
CA CYS A 40 0.73 15.31 2.42
C CYS A 40 0.71 14.86 3.89
N MET A 41 1.83 15.00 4.61
CA MET A 41 2.01 14.40 5.93
C MET A 41 1.10 14.98 7.01
N ALA A 42 0.59 16.20 6.83
CA ALA A 42 -0.34 16.81 7.78
C ALA A 42 -1.60 15.95 8.02
N CYS A 43 -2.05 15.17 7.00
CA CYS A 43 -3.20 14.27 7.10
C CYS A 43 -2.83 12.79 7.00
N HIS A 44 -1.65 12.47 6.46
CA HIS A 44 -1.25 11.09 6.16
C HIS A 44 -0.09 10.58 7.04
N SER A 45 0.09 11.15 8.24
CA SER A 45 1.11 10.69 9.20
C SER A 45 0.60 10.77 10.64
N ARG A 46 0.77 9.69 11.41
CA ARG A 46 0.50 9.69 12.85
C ARG A 46 1.48 10.53 13.66
N ASN A 47 2.62 10.84 13.09
CA ASN A 47 3.72 11.54 13.76
C ASN A 47 3.79 13.03 13.37
N TYR A 48 2.71 13.59 12.82
CA TYR A 48 2.65 15.00 12.47
C TYR A 48 2.17 15.84 13.65
N ASP A 49 2.92 16.89 13.99
CA ASP A 49 2.54 17.84 15.01
C ASP A 49 1.48 18.80 14.46
N LEU A 50 0.26 18.68 14.98
CA LEU A 50 -0.83 19.54 14.57
C LEU A 50 -0.59 20.99 15.02
N PRO A 51 -0.97 21.99 14.19
CA PRO A 51 -0.78 23.40 14.50
C PRO A 51 -1.64 23.81 15.72
N PHE A 52 -1.27 24.92 16.35
CA PHE A 52 -1.93 25.40 17.57
C PHE A 52 -3.45 25.60 17.42
N TYR A 53 -3.91 26.01 16.24
CA TYR A 53 -5.33 26.22 15.95
C TYR A 53 -6.14 24.91 15.87
N ALA A 54 -5.49 23.76 15.79
CA ALA A 54 -6.14 22.45 15.90
C ALA A 54 -6.75 22.19 17.29
N LYS A 55 -6.49 23.07 18.27
CA LYS A 55 -7.09 23.01 19.59
C LYS A 55 -8.36 23.88 19.73
N ILE A 56 -8.69 24.66 18.72
CA ILE A 56 -9.87 25.55 18.74
C ILE A 56 -11.13 24.72 18.47
N PRO A 57 -12.17 24.77 19.34
CA PRO A 57 -13.44 24.08 19.12
C PRO A 57 -14.04 24.42 17.74
N GLY A 58 -14.61 23.47 17.05
CA GLY A 58 -15.10 23.60 15.68
C GLY A 58 -14.02 23.36 14.60
N ILE A 59 -12.80 23.88 14.79
CA ILE A 59 -11.67 23.61 13.90
C ILE A 59 -11.08 22.25 14.20
N LYS A 60 -10.99 21.89 15.48
CA LYS A 60 -10.49 20.61 15.95
C LYS A 60 -11.21 19.44 15.28
N GLU A 61 -12.53 19.44 15.28
CA GLU A 61 -13.35 18.36 14.74
C GLU A 61 -13.14 18.19 13.22
N ILE A 62 -12.93 19.29 12.50
CA ILE A 62 -12.62 19.27 11.07
C ILE A 62 -11.25 18.64 10.82
N ILE A 63 -10.24 19.09 11.57
CA ILE A 63 -8.87 18.58 11.42
C ILE A 63 -8.79 17.11 11.82
N GLU A 64 -9.40 16.71 12.94
CA GLU A 64 -9.43 15.31 13.38
C GLU A 64 -10.13 14.42 12.36
N LYS A 65 -11.22 14.90 11.75
CA LYS A 65 -11.89 14.15 10.69
C LYS A 65 -10.96 13.96 9.48
N ASP A 66 -10.37 15.04 8.97
CA ASP A 66 -9.49 14.97 7.80
C ASP A 66 -8.24 14.12 8.06
N PHE A 67 -7.67 14.20 9.25
CA PHE A 67 -6.57 13.38 9.72
C PHE A 67 -6.94 11.88 9.77
N ASN A 68 -8.09 11.55 10.38
CA ASN A 68 -8.57 10.18 10.45
C ASN A 68 -8.89 9.61 9.07
N ASP A 69 -9.48 10.40 8.18
CA ASP A 69 -9.77 9.99 6.80
C ASP A 69 -8.47 9.78 6.01
N GLY A 70 -7.47 10.65 6.20
CA GLY A 70 -6.14 10.52 5.61
C GLY A 70 -5.43 9.24 6.04
N LEU A 71 -5.34 8.99 7.35
CA LEU A 71 -4.72 7.77 7.89
C LEU A 71 -5.47 6.50 7.49
N ARG A 72 -6.79 6.57 7.36
CA ARG A 72 -7.60 5.44 6.89
C ARG A 72 -7.32 5.11 5.43
N ALA A 73 -7.00 6.11 4.62
CA ALA A 73 -6.60 5.92 3.23
C ALA A 73 -5.19 5.33 3.12
N MET A 74 -4.21 5.92 3.82
CA MET A 74 -2.82 5.45 3.88
C MET A 74 -2.04 6.18 4.98
N ASP A 75 -1.07 5.51 5.60
CA ASP A 75 -0.06 6.10 6.48
C ASP A 75 1.26 6.24 5.70
N LEU A 76 1.47 7.40 5.10
CA LEU A 76 2.65 7.66 4.27
C LEU A 76 3.95 7.68 5.06
N ASN A 77 3.92 8.06 6.34
CA ASN A 77 5.12 8.01 7.16
C ASN A 77 5.64 6.58 7.32
N LEU A 78 4.74 5.63 7.56
CA LEU A 78 5.11 4.22 7.65
C LEU A 78 5.69 3.70 6.35
N GLU A 79 5.05 4.01 5.22
CA GLU A 79 5.50 3.59 3.88
C GLU A 79 6.87 4.18 3.53
N LEU A 80 7.12 5.46 3.82
CA LEU A 80 8.41 6.11 3.57
C LEU A 80 9.53 5.58 4.46
N VAL A 81 9.24 5.30 5.74
CA VAL A 81 10.21 4.70 6.66
C VAL A 81 10.61 3.29 6.21
N GLU A 82 9.67 2.49 5.75
CA GLU A 82 9.97 1.16 5.22
C GLU A 82 10.72 1.24 3.88
N ALA A 83 10.38 2.20 3.02
CA ALA A 83 11.10 2.46 1.78
C ALA A 83 12.55 2.90 2.03
N ALA A 84 12.80 3.67 3.09
CA ALA A 84 14.15 4.04 3.52
C ALA A 84 15.00 2.84 3.95
N LYS A 85 14.36 1.70 4.28
CA LYS A 85 15.00 0.42 4.60
C LYS A 85 15.05 -0.55 3.39
N ASP A 86 14.95 -0.05 2.16
CA ASP A 86 14.89 -0.80 0.89
C ASP A 86 13.69 -1.74 0.74
N LYS A 87 12.66 -1.55 1.51
CA LYS A 87 11.41 -2.23 1.22
C LYS A 87 10.66 -1.46 0.14
N PRO A 88 10.16 -2.13 -0.90
CA PRO A 88 9.37 -1.44 -1.90
C PRO A 88 8.10 -0.87 -1.26
N ILE A 89 7.74 0.35 -1.62
CA ILE A 89 6.41 0.89 -1.29
C ILE A 89 5.37 0.03 -1.98
N GLY A 90 4.33 -0.35 -1.24
CA GLY A 90 3.29 -1.23 -1.75
C GLY A 90 2.62 -0.69 -3.02
N GLU A 91 2.35 -1.55 -4.02
CA GLU A 91 1.72 -1.15 -5.28
C GLU A 91 0.38 -0.42 -5.03
N ALA A 92 -0.40 -0.85 -4.06
CA ALA A 92 -1.65 -0.17 -3.71
C ALA A 92 -1.44 1.28 -3.27
N THR A 93 -0.33 1.59 -2.62
CA THR A 93 0.04 2.96 -2.22
C THR A 93 0.52 3.76 -3.42
N LEU A 94 1.36 3.17 -4.29
CA LEU A 94 1.79 3.78 -5.54
C LEU A 94 0.59 4.12 -6.43
N ALA A 95 -0.35 3.20 -6.60
CA ALA A 95 -1.56 3.40 -7.41
C ALA A 95 -2.46 4.51 -6.82
N LYS A 96 -2.62 4.58 -5.50
CA LYS A 96 -3.38 5.67 -4.85
C LYS A 96 -2.70 7.01 -5.04
N MET A 97 -1.38 7.08 -4.89
CA MET A 97 -0.62 8.32 -5.12
C MET A 97 -0.76 8.78 -6.57
N GLU A 98 -0.56 7.87 -7.53
CA GLU A 98 -0.74 8.17 -8.95
C GLU A 98 -2.14 8.71 -9.23
N TRP A 99 -3.17 8.01 -8.75
CA TRP A 99 -4.56 8.39 -9.00
C TRP A 99 -4.89 9.78 -8.47
N VAL A 100 -4.50 10.10 -7.23
CA VAL A 100 -4.83 11.41 -6.62
C VAL A 100 -4.05 12.55 -7.26
N ILE A 101 -2.84 12.28 -7.74
CA ILE A 101 -2.00 13.28 -8.44
C ILE A 101 -2.49 13.52 -9.87
N VAL A 102 -2.86 12.48 -10.60
CA VAL A 102 -3.42 12.61 -11.97
C VAL A 102 -4.77 13.33 -11.94
N ASN A 103 -5.63 12.99 -10.97
CA ASN A 103 -6.97 13.57 -10.87
C ASN A 103 -7.03 14.87 -10.05
N GLU A 104 -5.90 15.36 -9.54
CA GLU A 104 -5.79 16.61 -8.77
C GLU A 104 -6.73 16.66 -7.54
N THR A 105 -6.98 15.52 -6.91
CA THR A 105 -7.89 15.40 -5.77
C THR A 105 -7.21 15.66 -4.43
N MET A 106 -5.87 15.61 -4.37
CA MET A 106 -5.06 15.84 -3.17
C MET A 106 -3.98 16.90 -3.43
N PRO A 107 -3.72 17.78 -2.46
CA PRO A 107 -4.50 18.00 -1.23
C PRO A 107 -5.92 18.55 -1.53
N PRO A 108 -6.91 18.31 -0.64
CA PRO A 108 -8.29 18.77 -0.87
C PRO A 108 -8.39 20.28 -1.06
N ALA A 109 -9.28 20.75 -1.93
CA ALA A 109 -9.44 22.18 -2.22
C ALA A 109 -9.72 23.03 -0.97
N LYS A 110 -10.51 22.51 0.00
CA LYS A 110 -10.77 23.17 1.29
C LYS A 110 -9.49 23.38 2.11
N PHE A 111 -8.54 22.45 2.04
CA PHE A 111 -7.26 22.57 2.73
C PHE A 111 -6.37 23.60 2.03
N THR A 112 -6.22 23.52 0.72
CA THR A 112 -5.40 24.45 -0.05
C THR A 112 -5.95 25.87 -0.12
N ALA A 113 -7.24 26.08 0.19
CA ALA A 113 -7.84 27.40 0.29
C ALA A 113 -7.28 28.23 1.46
N VAL A 114 -6.85 27.58 2.54
CA VAL A 114 -6.26 28.21 3.73
C VAL A 114 -4.74 27.93 3.88
N HIS A 115 -4.22 26.94 3.15
CA HIS A 115 -2.80 26.55 3.13
C HIS A 115 -2.25 26.65 1.71
N TRP A 116 -2.06 27.86 1.21
CA TRP A 116 -1.73 28.13 -0.20
C TRP A 116 -0.40 27.48 -0.64
N GLY A 117 0.57 27.40 0.28
CA GLY A 117 1.85 26.72 0.04
C GLY A 117 1.76 25.22 -0.15
N SER A 118 0.66 24.58 0.27
CA SER A 118 0.48 23.14 0.20
C SER A 118 -0.06 22.65 -1.15
N ARG A 119 -0.22 23.52 -2.14
CA ARG A 119 -0.60 23.10 -3.50
C ARG A 119 0.51 22.32 -4.15
N VAL A 120 0.16 21.22 -4.80
CA VAL A 120 1.09 20.44 -5.62
C VAL A 120 1.27 21.15 -6.95
N SER A 121 2.48 21.63 -7.22
CA SER A 121 2.83 22.28 -8.49
C SER A 121 2.87 21.27 -9.63
N SER A 122 2.92 21.74 -10.87
CA SER A 122 3.13 20.87 -12.05
C SER A 122 4.46 20.12 -11.99
N GLU A 123 5.49 20.77 -11.41
CA GLU A 123 6.81 20.16 -11.24
C GLU A 123 6.80 19.08 -10.15
N ASP A 124 6.12 19.32 -9.01
CA ASP A 124 5.95 18.32 -7.95
C ASP A 124 5.16 17.12 -8.46
N ARG A 125 4.11 17.39 -9.24
CA ARG A 125 3.29 16.36 -9.86
C ARG A 125 4.12 15.47 -10.78
N ALA A 126 4.89 16.06 -11.68
CA ALA A 126 5.77 15.32 -12.58
C ALA A 126 6.78 14.49 -11.79
N ALA A 127 7.40 15.05 -10.74
CA ALA A 127 8.35 14.34 -9.91
C ALA A 127 7.74 13.13 -9.20
N ILE A 128 6.52 13.26 -8.65
CA ILE A 128 5.80 12.16 -8.00
C ILE A 128 5.46 11.07 -9.03
N LEU A 129 4.91 11.42 -10.19
CA LEU A 129 4.53 10.46 -11.22
C LEU A 129 5.73 9.71 -11.80
N ASP A 130 6.83 10.41 -12.07
CA ASP A 130 8.08 9.79 -12.53
C ASP A 130 8.64 8.81 -11.50
N TRP A 131 8.57 9.18 -10.23
CA TRP A 131 9.02 8.31 -9.16
C TRP A 131 8.11 7.08 -8.98
N VAL A 132 6.78 7.23 -9.06
CA VAL A 132 5.83 6.12 -9.02
C VAL A 132 6.12 5.12 -10.14
N LYS A 133 6.28 5.61 -11.36
CA LYS A 133 6.62 4.78 -12.53
C LYS A 133 7.96 4.06 -12.36
N ALA A 134 8.98 4.78 -11.92
CA ALA A 134 10.30 4.20 -11.69
C ALA A 134 10.27 3.12 -10.58
N SER A 135 9.53 3.37 -9.50
CA SER A 135 9.38 2.42 -8.39
C SER A 135 8.64 1.16 -8.85
N ARG A 136 7.59 1.33 -9.64
CA ARG A 136 6.81 0.23 -10.20
C ARG A 136 7.65 -0.62 -11.16
N ALA A 137 8.36 0.01 -12.09
CA ALA A 137 9.25 -0.68 -13.01
C ALA A 137 10.39 -1.43 -12.28
N ALA A 138 10.91 -0.89 -11.17
CA ALA A 138 11.99 -1.50 -10.42
C ALA A 138 11.55 -2.71 -9.57
N HIS A 139 10.33 -2.68 -9.02
CA HIS A 139 9.91 -3.64 -8.00
C HIS A 139 8.74 -4.54 -8.41
N TYR A 140 7.92 -4.13 -9.38
CA TYR A 140 6.69 -4.82 -9.75
C TYR A 140 6.63 -5.27 -11.20
N ALA A 141 7.57 -4.83 -12.05
CA ALA A 141 7.65 -5.31 -13.42
C ALA A 141 7.98 -6.81 -13.46
N THR A 142 7.16 -7.58 -14.13
CA THR A 142 7.37 -9.03 -14.31
C THR A 142 8.37 -9.36 -15.39
N GLY A 143 8.78 -8.38 -16.20
CA GLY A 143 9.61 -8.58 -17.39
C GLY A 143 8.86 -9.18 -18.59
N LEU A 144 7.56 -9.45 -18.45
CA LEU A 144 6.72 -10.04 -19.51
C LEU A 144 5.94 -8.98 -20.30
N ALA A 145 5.82 -7.77 -19.76
CA ALA A 145 5.19 -6.66 -20.46
C ALA A 145 6.13 -6.07 -21.52
N ALA A 146 5.55 -5.53 -22.59
CA ALA A 146 6.33 -4.71 -23.51
C ALA A 146 6.95 -3.51 -22.78
N PRO A 147 8.14 -3.01 -23.17
CA PRO A 147 8.84 -1.95 -22.44
C PRO A 147 7.99 -0.71 -22.13
N ARG A 148 7.07 -0.34 -23.04
CA ARG A 148 6.15 0.80 -22.85
C ARG A 148 5.11 0.59 -21.75
N HIS A 149 4.93 -0.64 -21.25
CA HIS A 149 3.97 -1.03 -20.22
C HIS A 149 4.64 -1.56 -18.95
N ALA A 150 5.98 -1.46 -18.86
CA ALA A 150 6.74 -1.98 -17.73
C ALA A 150 6.44 -1.24 -16.41
N ASP A 151 5.93 -0.02 -16.50
CA ASP A 151 5.55 0.86 -15.38
C ASP A 151 4.05 0.87 -15.10
N GLU A 152 3.26 0.01 -15.75
CA GLU A 152 1.83 -0.10 -15.50
C GLU A 152 1.54 -0.90 -14.21
N PRO A 153 0.47 -0.56 -13.47
CA PRO A 153 0.11 -1.25 -12.22
C PRO A 153 -0.31 -2.70 -12.44
N LEU A 154 -0.82 -3.02 -13.62
CA LEU A 154 -1.20 -4.38 -14.01
C LEU A 154 -0.14 -4.95 -14.94
N GLN A 155 0.49 -6.02 -14.51
CA GLN A 155 1.52 -6.72 -15.28
C GLN A 155 1.02 -8.10 -15.73
N PRO A 156 1.49 -8.61 -16.89
CA PRO A 156 1.23 -9.99 -17.26
C PRO A 156 1.69 -10.95 -16.17
N LEU A 157 0.87 -11.94 -15.84
CA LEU A 157 1.23 -12.94 -14.85
C LEU A 157 2.25 -13.91 -15.44
N PRO A 158 3.27 -14.32 -14.68
CA PRO A 158 4.17 -15.39 -15.09
C PRO A 158 3.44 -16.75 -15.07
N ASP A 159 3.88 -17.68 -15.91
CA ASP A 159 3.32 -19.04 -15.96
C ASP A 159 3.50 -19.79 -14.65
N ALA A 160 4.54 -19.47 -13.89
CA ALA A 160 4.82 -20.05 -12.59
C ALA A 160 5.63 -19.10 -11.71
N LEU A 161 5.43 -19.19 -10.40
CA LEU A 161 6.28 -18.54 -9.40
C LEU A 161 7.40 -19.49 -8.94
N PRO A 162 8.61 -18.98 -8.61
CA PRO A 162 9.63 -19.77 -7.94
C PRO A 162 9.12 -20.13 -6.54
N VAL A 163 8.84 -21.40 -6.30
CA VAL A 163 8.29 -21.90 -5.04
C VAL A 163 9.21 -22.93 -4.38
N ASN A 164 9.18 -23.01 -3.06
CA ASN A 164 9.85 -24.06 -2.31
C ASN A 164 8.94 -25.29 -2.27
N ALA A 165 9.34 -26.38 -2.93
CA ALA A 165 8.55 -27.60 -3.03
C ALA A 165 8.14 -28.21 -1.67
N ALA A 166 9.00 -28.11 -0.64
CA ALA A 166 8.67 -28.62 0.69
C ALA A 166 7.57 -27.76 1.37
N LYS A 167 7.58 -26.43 1.15
CA LYS A 167 6.51 -25.55 1.62
C LYS A 167 5.21 -25.81 0.88
N VAL A 168 5.25 -26.08 -0.41
CA VAL A 168 4.06 -26.45 -1.19
C VAL A 168 3.44 -27.73 -0.64
N ALA A 169 4.24 -28.79 -0.48
CA ALA A 169 3.76 -30.07 0.06
C ALA A 169 3.20 -29.95 1.49
N LEU A 170 3.77 -29.05 2.32
CA LEU A 170 3.20 -28.75 3.63
C LEU A 170 1.89 -27.98 3.49
N GLY A 171 1.83 -27.00 2.60
CA GLY A 171 0.63 -26.21 2.32
C GLY A 171 -0.55 -27.06 1.86
N GLU A 172 -0.33 -28.04 0.99
CA GLU A 172 -1.34 -29.01 0.55
C GLU A 172 -1.95 -29.78 1.72
N LYS A 173 -1.10 -30.26 2.65
CA LYS A 173 -1.56 -30.95 3.86
C LYS A 173 -2.37 -30.02 4.78
N LEU A 174 -1.89 -28.81 5.00
CA LEU A 174 -2.56 -27.83 5.86
C LEU A 174 -3.88 -27.35 5.25
N PHE A 175 -3.96 -27.26 3.93
CA PHE A 175 -5.15 -26.77 3.23
C PHE A 175 -6.40 -27.64 3.45
N VAL A 176 -6.20 -28.94 3.67
CA VAL A 176 -7.30 -29.90 3.93
C VAL A 176 -7.42 -30.28 5.40
N ASP A 177 -6.56 -29.76 6.27
CA ASP A 177 -6.49 -30.16 7.66
C ASP A 177 -7.50 -29.41 8.53
N LYS A 178 -8.55 -30.09 8.94
CA LYS A 178 -9.61 -29.54 9.79
C LYS A 178 -9.15 -29.19 11.20
N ARG A 179 -8.02 -29.73 11.66
CA ARG A 179 -7.43 -29.43 12.98
C ARG A 179 -7.02 -27.97 13.13
N LEU A 180 -6.92 -27.21 12.03
CA LEU A 180 -6.64 -25.78 12.02
C LEU A 180 -7.87 -24.96 12.41
N SER A 181 -9.08 -25.53 12.45
CA SER A 181 -10.28 -24.87 12.95
C SER A 181 -10.53 -25.20 14.42
N GLY A 182 -11.16 -24.27 15.14
CA GLY A 182 -11.34 -24.36 16.58
C GLY A 182 -12.22 -25.51 17.07
N ASP A 183 -12.99 -26.15 16.18
CA ASP A 183 -13.85 -27.30 16.46
C ASP A 183 -13.59 -28.51 15.54
N ASN A 184 -12.54 -28.46 14.75
CA ASN A 184 -12.14 -29.49 13.78
C ASN A 184 -13.21 -29.81 12.71
N THR A 185 -14.10 -28.87 12.39
CA THR A 185 -15.20 -29.12 11.41
C THR A 185 -14.85 -28.57 10.02
N VAL A 186 -14.10 -27.48 9.90
CA VAL A 186 -13.80 -26.81 8.63
C VAL A 186 -12.29 -26.80 8.36
N ALA A 187 -11.93 -26.79 7.07
CA ALA A 187 -10.56 -26.57 6.58
C ALA A 187 -10.60 -25.47 5.52
N CYS A 188 -9.45 -25.01 5.03
CA CYS A 188 -9.39 -24.00 3.97
C CYS A 188 -10.19 -24.43 2.72
N VAL A 189 -10.07 -25.71 2.31
CA VAL A 189 -10.81 -26.29 1.18
C VAL A 189 -12.33 -26.24 1.34
N THR A 190 -12.86 -26.11 2.54
CA THR A 190 -14.30 -26.02 2.79
C THR A 190 -14.92 -24.78 2.13
N CYS A 191 -14.20 -23.65 2.15
CA CYS A 191 -14.61 -22.39 1.54
C CYS A 191 -13.86 -22.06 0.23
N HIS A 192 -12.74 -22.75 -0.04
CA HIS A 192 -11.90 -22.54 -1.19
C HIS A 192 -11.77 -23.82 -2.02
N ASP A 193 -12.90 -24.31 -2.52
CA ASP A 193 -12.99 -25.56 -3.27
C ASP A 193 -12.46 -25.38 -4.70
N PHE A 194 -11.44 -26.13 -5.07
CA PHE A 194 -10.82 -26.08 -6.40
C PHE A 194 -11.83 -26.41 -7.53
N SER A 195 -12.80 -27.29 -7.27
CA SER A 195 -13.83 -27.64 -8.25
C SER A 195 -14.83 -26.50 -8.49
N LYS A 196 -14.85 -25.49 -7.61
CA LYS A 196 -15.73 -24.32 -7.67
C LYS A 196 -14.92 -23.03 -7.90
N ALA A 197 -13.90 -23.10 -8.71
CA ALA A 197 -13.02 -21.99 -9.01
C ALA A 197 -12.36 -21.36 -7.75
N GLY A 198 -12.06 -22.17 -6.74
CA GLY A 198 -11.42 -21.73 -5.49
C GLY A 198 -12.34 -20.94 -4.55
N THR A 199 -13.67 -21.13 -4.68
CA THR A 199 -14.71 -20.53 -3.83
C THR A 199 -15.64 -21.60 -3.27
N ASP A 200 -16.63 -21.23 -2.44
CA ASP A 200 -17.72 -22.14 -2.03
C ASP A 200 -19.02 -21.92 -2.80
N ASN A 201 -19.05 -20.94 -3.71
CA ASN A 201 -20.23 -20.50 -4.46
C ASN A 201 -21.41 -20.06 -3.57
N LYS A 202 -21.16 -19.70 -2.32
CA LYS A 202 -22.17 -19.19 -1.39
C LYS A 202 -22.12 -17.66 -1.33
N ARG A 203 -23.27 -17.05 -1.05
CA ARG A 203 -23.35 -15.60 -0.82
C ARG A 203 -22.55 -15.17 0.41
N PHE A 204 -22.56 -16.01 1.45
CA PHE A 204 -21.85 -15.81 2.70
C PHE A 204 -21.08 -17.07 3.04
N ALA A 205 -19.81 -16.93 3.39
CA ALA A 205 -19.00 -18.05 3.83
C ALA A 205 -19.52 -18.57 5.19
N GLU A 206 -19.66 -19.89 5.30
CA GLU A 206 -20.08 -20.57 6.53
C GLU A 206 -18.85 -21.12 7.26
N GLY A 207 -18.64 -20.67 8.50
CA GLY A 207 -17.54 -21.08 9.35
C GLY A 207 -17.94 -22.14 10.39
N ILE A 208 -17.10 -22.26 11.44
CA ILE A 208 -17.36 -23.18 12.56
C ILE A 208 -18.67 -22.85 13.26
N ARG A 209 -19.33 -23.88 13.80
CA ARG A 209 -20.58 -23.75 14.57
C ARG A 209 -21.72 -23.09 13.78
N GLY A 210 -21.71 -23.18 12.46
CA GLY A 210 -22.71 -22.54 11.60
C GLY A 210 -22.70 -21.02 11.59
N GLN A 211 -21.61 -20.39 11.97
CA GLN A 211 -21.47 -18.94 11.89
C GLN A 211 -21.27 -18.51 10.43
N PHE A 212 -21.89 -17.43 10.05
CA PHE A 212 -21.75 -16.86 8.72
C PHE A 212 -20.87 -15.61 8.73
N GLY A 213 -20.03 -15.48 7.71
CA GLY A 213 -19.34 -14.23 7.42
C GLY A 213 -20.29 -13.23 6.74
N ASP A 214 -19.83 -11.97 6.62
CA ASP A 214 -20.62 -10.90 6.00
C ASP A 214 -20.57 -10.91 4.47
N ILE A 215 -19.63 -11.67 3.89
CA ILE A 215 -19.35 -11.72 2.45
C ILE A 215 -18.98 -13.16 2.03
N ASN A 216 -18.98 -13.40 0.71
CA ASN A 216 -18.56 -14.68 0.14
C ASN A 216 -17.05 -14.90 0.28
N ALA A 217 -16.62 -16.16 0.22
CA ALA A 217 -15.23 -16.53 0.09
C ALA A 217 -14.69 -16.10 -1.30
N PRO A 218 -13.65 -15.25 -1.39
CA PRO A 218 -13.05 -14.91 -2.67
C PRO A 218 -12.31 -16.10 -3.25
N THR A 219 -12.10 -16.11 -4.57
CA THR A 219 -11.23 -17.11 -5.17
C THR A 219 -9.83 -17.05 -4.58
N MET A 220 -9.20 -18.20 -4.39
CA MET A 220 -7.79 -18.31 -4.03
C MET A 220 -6.85 -18.39 -5.24
N PHE A 221 -7.40 -18.59 -6.45
CA PHE A 221 -6.57 -18.66 -7.64
C PHE A 221 -5.86 -17.32 -7.87
N ASN A 222 -4.57 -17.40 -8.14
CA ASN A 222 -3.70 -16.24 -8.34
C ASN A 222 -3.63 -15.27 -7.14
N ALA A 223 -4.09 -15.66 -5.94
CA ALA A 223 -4.07 -14.79 -4.76
C ALA A 223 -2.67 -14.29 -4.39
N ALA A 224 -1.60 -14.99 -4.79
CA ALA A 224 -0.22 -14.57 -4.59
C ALA A 224 0.14 -13.27 -5.35
N PHE A 225 -0.62 -12.91 -6.37
CA PHE A 225 -0.41 -11.70 -7.16
C PHE A 225 -1.29 -10.52 -6.71
N ASN A 226 -2.18 -10.74 -5.75
CA ASN A 226 -3.01 -9.66 -5.21
C ASN A 226 -2.15 -8.70 -4.38
N THR A 227 -2.27 -7.41 -4.66
CA THR A 227 -1.59 -6.35 -3.88
C THR A 227 -2.16 -6.20 -2.48
N LYS A 228 -3.38 -6.64 -2.26
CA LYS A 228 -4.08 -6.71 -0.98
C LYS A 228 -4.93 -7.98 -0.89
N GLN A 229 -5.01 -8.55 0.30
CA GLN A 229 -5.85 -9.69 0.57
C GLN A 229 -7.19 -9.28 1.21
N PHE A 230 -8.19 -10.14 1.10
CA PHE A 230 -9.58 -9.91 1.48
C PHE A 230 -10.27 -8.80 0.67
N TRP A 231 -11.60 -8.85 0.61
CA TRP A 231 -12.40 -7.88 -0.13
C TRP A 231 -12.23 -6.42 0.34
N ASN A 232 -11.88 -6.22 1.61
CA ASN A 232 -11.64 -4.90 2.19
C ASN A 232 -10.15 -4.51 2.23
N GLY A 233 -9.27 -5.34 1.71
CA GLY A 233 -7.84 -5.04 1.64
C GLY A 233 -7.14 -4.90 2.99
N ARG A 234 -7.64 -5.58 4.06
CA ARG A 234 -7.09 -5.45 5.41
C ARG A 234 -5.75 -6.17 5.63
N ALA A 235 -5.32 -7.01 4.70
CA ALA A 235 -4.02 -7.70 4.69
C ALA A 235 -3.37 -7.59 3.32
#